data_fdf2f32642c849630da34ac4ba386ea1
#
_entry.id   fdf2f32642c849630da34ac4ba386ea1
#
_cell.length_a   1.000
_cell.length_b   1.000
_cell.length_c   1.000
_cell.angle_alpha   90.00
_cell.angle_beta   90.00
_cell.angle_gamma   90.00
#
_symmetry.space_group_name_H-M   'P 1'
#
loop_
_entity.id
_entity.type
_entity.pdbx_description
1 polymer ?
#
loop_
_entity_poly.entity_id
_entity_poly.type
_entity_poly.pdbx_seq_one_letter_code
_entity_poly.pdbx_strand_id
1 'polypeptide(L)'
;MSQATNTLVFPTTPDTVLPLVLDVMNRTPDPRLRQLLCSLSTHMHQFVIDNQVTEKEFERAVKFLVGIGQETGETKNEVILAFDLFGVSTLVAMLNNPPGKEDESSKAGLLGPFWRANAPVCQPGDNIVRSDTPGITMEVRGVVYDAQGKPLPNAKVDVWQASPVGLYENQDPNQADMNLRGLFTTDAQGAYFMRTVCPSGYPVPTDGPCGELLDAQLRHPNRPAHLHFMISSPGHKVLITQVFADDDVNLTSDPVFGVTAPLVGHFEKHSVEGQTVAYLTQDFHLVPGEMVFPHPPIP
;
A
#
# COMPACT_ATOMS: atom_id res chain seq x y z
N MET A 1 -16.93 -38.96 -43.04
CA MET A 1 -17.07 -38.15 -41.84
C MET A 1 -16.58 -39.00 -40.67
N SER A 2 -15.32 -38.81 -40.23
CA SER A 2 -14.74 -39.53 -39.10
C SER A 2 -15.31 -38.90 -37.82
N GLN A 3 -16.09 -39.62 -37.05
CA GLN A 3 -16.48 -39.27 -35.69
C GLN A 3 -15.18 -39.28 -34.87
N ALA A 4 -14.73 -38.06 -34.48
CA ALA A 4 -13.72 -37.94 -33.45
C ALA A 4 -14.31 -38.56 -32.17
N THR A 5 -13.88 -39.71 -31.79
CA THR A 5 -14.14 -40.31 -30.49
C THR A 5 -13.59 -39.33 -29.43
N ASN A 6 -14.48 -38.60 -28.77
CA ASN A 6 -14.13 -37.73 -27.65
C ASN A 6 -13.69 -38.63 -26.48
N THR A 7 -12.41 -39.03 -26.47
CA THR A 7 -11.87 -39.82 -25.38
C THR A 7 -11.84 -38.96 -24.15
N LEU A 8 -12.71 -39.21 -23.20
CA LEU A 8 -12.69 -38.57 -21.90
C LEU A 8 -11.35 -38.85 -21.23
N VAL A 9 -10.59 -37.79 -20.94
CA VAL A 9 -9.29 -37.87 -20.26
C VAL A 9 -9.51 -37.54 -18.80
N PHE A 10 -9.18 -38.48 -17.91
CA PHE A 10 -9.26 -38.30 -16.47
C PHE A 10 -7.87 -38.25 -15.85
N PRO A 11 -7.64 -37.46 -14.76
CA PRO A 11 -6.39 -37.55 -14.04
C PRO A 11 -6.23 -38.92 -13.40
N THR A 12 -5.06 -39.51 -13.51
CA THR A 12 -4.73 -40.85 -12.98
C THR A 12 -3.62 -40.80 -11.94
N THR A 13 -2.80 -39.75 -11.98
CA THR A 13 -1.66 -39.53 -11.09
C THR A 13 -1.57 -38.01 -10.80
N PRO A 14 -0.89 -37.58 -9.73
CA PRO A 14 -0.77 -36.14 -9.41
C PRO A 14 -0.22 -35.28 -10.55
N ASP A 15 0.73 -35.80 -11.32
CA ASP A 15 1.35 -35.09 -12.46
C ASP A 15 0.40 -34.93 -13.66
N THR A 16 -0.67 -35.72 -13.75
CA THR A 16 -1.64 -35.65 -14.84
C THR A 16 -2.76 -34.61 -14.59
N VAL A 17 -2.86 -34.05 -13.40
CA VAL A 17 -3.89 -33.05 -13.06
C VAL A 17 -3.62 -31.72 -13.75
N LEU A 18 -2.41 -31.18 -13.64
CA LEU A 18 -2.07 -29.87 -14.19
C LEU A 18 -2.29 -29.75 -15.71
N PRO A 19 -1.90 -30.72 -16.56
CA PRO A 19 -2.20 -30.64 -17.99
C PRO A 19 -3.67 -30.48 -18.32
N LEU A 20 -4.56 -31.12 -17.59
CA LEU A 20 -6.02 -30.98 -17.78
C LEU A 20 -6.53 -29.60 -17.34
N VAL A 21 -6.02 -29.09 -16.24
CA VAL A 21 -6.32 -27.72 -15.78
C VAL A 21 -5.87 -26.69 -16.81
N LEU A 22 -4.66 -26.80 -17.33
CA LEU A 22 -4.12 -25.89 -18.32
C LEU A 22 -4.87 -25.95 -19.66
N ASP A 23 -5.34 -27.13 -20.08
CA ASP A 23 -6.19 -27.25 -21.28
C ASP A 23 -7.47 -26.42 -21.15
N VAL A 24 -8.10 -26.43 -19.98
CA VAL A 24 -9.30 -25.61 -19.71
C VAL A 24 -8.93 -24.13 -19.63
N MET A 25 -7.88 -23.76 -18.90
CA MET A 25 -7.46 -22.36 -18.76
C MET A 25 -7.06 -21.73 -20.09
N ASN A 26 -6.47 -22.51 -21.00
CA ASN A 26 -6.10 -22.09 -22.36
C ASN A 26 -7.31 -21.71 -23.24
N ARG A 27 -8.53 -22.07 -22.86
CA ARG A 27 -9.78 -21.67 -23.54
C ARG A 27 -10.25 -20.28 -23.13
N THR A 28 -9.62 -19.63 -22.16
CA THR A 28 -9.95 -18.27 -21.73
C THR A 28 -9.78 -17.29 -22.90
N PRO A 29 -10.82 -16.55 -23.31
CA PRO A 29 -10.77 -15.69 -24.50
C PRO A 29 -9.75 -14.55 -24.38
N ASP A 30 -9.72 -13.87 -23.24
CA ASP A 30 -8.77 -12.79 -22.97
C ASP A 30 -7.34 -13.33 -22.87
N PRO A 31 -6.40 -12.90 -23.75
CA PRO A 31 -5.05 -13.43 -23.78
C PRO A 31 -4.26 -13.15 -22.50
N ARG A 32 -4.45 -11.99 -21.89
CA ARG A 32 -3.74 -11.62 -20.66
C ARG A 32 -4.26 -12.38 -19.46
N LEU A 33 -5.57 -12.48 -19.30
CA LEU A 33 -6.19 -13.28 -18.24
C LEU A 33 -5.78 -14.76 -18.38
N ARG A 34 -5.81 -15.31 -19.60
CA ARG A 34 -5.34 -16.66 -19.88
C ARG A 34 -3.90 -16.90 -19.42
N GLN A 35 -2.98 -15.99 -19.78
CA GLN A 35 -1.60 -16.06 -19.35
C GLN A 35 -1.48 -16.10 -17.81
N LEU A 36 -2.21 -15.23 -17.12
CA LEU A 36 -2.19 -15.13 -15.66
C LEU A 36 -2.76 -16.40 -15.00
N LEU A 37 -3.90 -16.91 -15.49
CA LEU A 37 -4.53 -18.11 -14.94
C LEU A 37 -3.66 -19.36 -15.14
N CYS A 38 -3.05 -19.53 -16.33
CA CYS A 38 -2.14 -20.64 -16.58
C CYS A 38 -0.91 -20.56 -15.68
N SER A 39 -0.32 -19.36 -15.54
CA SER A 39 0.83 -19.15 -14.66
C SER A 39 0.49 -19.42 -13.20
N LEU A 40 -0.60 -18.86 -12.70
CA LEU A 40 -1.05 -19.08 -11.32
C LEU A 40 -1.30 -20.54 -11.02
N SER A 41 -2.06 -21.25 -11.89
CA SER A 41 -2.33 -22.67 -11.72
C SER A 41 -1.05 -23.48 -11.68
N THR A 42 -0.10 -23.18 -12.57
CA THR A 42 1.20 -23.88 -12.60
C THR A 42 1.96 -23.72 -11.30
N HIS A 43 2.08 -22.47 -10.78
CA HIS A 43 2.81 -22.22 -9.54
C HIS A 43 2.12 -22.82 -8.31
N MET A 44 0.77 -22.79 -8.26
CA MET A 44 0.03 -23.43 -7.17
C MET A 44 0.23 -24.94 -7.15
N HIS A 45 0.14 -25.61 -8.31
CA HIS A 45 0.39 -27.05 -8.40
C HIS A 45 1.84 -27.39 -8.03
N GLN A 46 2.79 -26.60 -8.53
CA GLN A 46 4.21 -26.83 -8.21
C GLN A 46 4.44 -26.67 -6.70
N PHE A 47 3.87 -25.63 -6.07
CA PHE A 47 3.96 -25.43 -4.62
C PHE A 47 3.44 -26.65 -3.84
N VAL A 48 2.28 -27.20 -4.23
CA VAL A 48 1.67 -28.36 -3.56
C VAL A 48 2.56 -29.59 -3.71
N ILE A 49 3.10 -29.82 -4.89
CA ILE A 49 3.96 -31.00 -5.19
C ILE A 49 5.31 -30.89 -4.46
N ASP A 50 6.00 -29.76 -4.57
CA ASP A 50 7.33 -29.53 -3.99
C ASP A 50 7.33 -29.64 -2.47
N ASN A 51 6.25 -29.18 -1.84
CA ASN A 51 6.11 -29.19 -0.40
C ASN A 51 5.33 -30.42 0.13
N GLN A 52 4.84 -31.29 -0.75
CA GLN A 52 4.05 -32.47 -0.37
C GLN A 52 2.90 -32.10 0.59
N VAL A 53 2.17 -31.01 0.24
CA VAL A 53 1.12 -30.42 1.08
C VAL A 53 0.09 -31.48 1.46
N THR A 54 -0.12 -31.67 2.76
CA THR A 54 -1.09 -32.58 3.32
C THR A 54 -2.52 -32.03 3.28
N GLU A 55 -3.54 -32.89 3.35
CA GLU A 55 -4.95 -32.48 3.41
C GLU A 55 -5.22 -31.51 4.58
N LYS A 56 -4.60 -31.75 5.74
CA LYS A 56 -4.72 -30.89 6.91
C LYS A 56 -4.13 -29.51 6.70
N GLU A 57 -2.99 -29.40 6.02
CA GLU A 57 -2.38 -28.10 5.67
C GLU A 57 -3.19 -27.37 4.62
N PHE A 58 -3.73 -28.10 3.63
CA PHE A 58 -4.66 -27.52 2.65
C PHE A 58 -5.93 -26.99 3.32
N GLU A 59 -6.54 -27.74 4.24
CA GLU A 59 -7.71 -27.28 5.00
C GLU A 59 -7.39 -26.01 5.81
N ARG A 60 -6.21 -25.93 6.42
CA ARG A 60 -5.76 -24.73 7.15
C ARG A 60 -5.59 -23.53 6.21
N ALA A 61 -5.03 -23.71 5.02
CA ALA A 61 -4.90 -22.67 4.02
C ALA A 61 -6.28 -22.17 3.55
N VAL A 62 -7.22 -23.08 3.29
CA VAL A 62 -8.62 -22.71 2.94
C VAL A 62 -9.26 -21.92 4.06
N LYS A 63 -9.12 -22.35 5.34
CA LYS A 63 -9.64 -21.61 6.49
C LYS A 63 -9.06 -20.20 6.59
N PHE A 64 -7.75 -20.04 6.35
CA PHE A 64 -7.11 -18.73 6.32
C PHE A 64 -7.72 -17.82 5.23
N LEU A 65 -7.85 -18.33 3.99
CA LEU A 65 -8.43 -17.56 2.87
C LEU A 65 -9.87 -17.14 3.13
N VAL A 66 -10.68 -18.03 3.68
CA VAL A 66 -12.07 -17.71 4.08
C VAL A 66 -12.08 -16.66 5.20
N GLY A 67 -11.22 -16.82 6.19
CA GLY A 67 -11.13 -15.93 7.34
C GLY A 67 -10.75 -14.50 6.94
N ILE A 68 -9.72 -14.30 6.11
CA ILE A 68 -9.34 -12.95 5.67
C ILE A 68 -10.46 -12.27 4.87
N GLY A 69 -11.25 -13.03 4.10
CA GLY A 69 -12.43 -12.49 3.41
C GLY A 69 -13.55 -12.07 4.37
N GLN A 70 -13.80 -12.87 5.42
CA GLN A 70 -14.83 -12.59 6.41
C GLN A 70 -14.48 -11.41 7.33
N GLU A 71 -13.21 -11.22 7.66
CA GLU A 71 -12.70 -10.11 8.47
C GLU A 71 -12.54 -8.80 7.70
N THR A 72 -12.66 -8.82 6.37
CA THR A 72 -12.66 -7.61 5.55
C THR A 72 -14.02 -6.90 5.65
N GLY A 73 -14.01 -5.63 6.04
CA GLY A 73 -15.20 -4.82 6.26
C GLY A 73 -14.96 -3.32 6.10
N GLU A 74 -15.79 -2.51 6.76
CA GLU A 74 -15.76 -1.04 6.62
C GLU A 74 -14.54 -0.38 7.28
N THR A 75 -13.96 -1.02 8.30
CA THR A 75 -12.87 -0.45 9.11
C THR A 75 -11.50 -1.01 8.78
N LYS A 76 -11.42 -2.17 8.12
CA LYS A 76 -10.17 -2.83 7.73
C LYS A 76 -10.34 -3.67 6.48
N ASN A 77 -9.24 -3.87 5.75
CA ASN A 77 -9.19 -4.81 4.63
C ASN A 77 -8.13 -5.89 4.91
N GLU A 78 -8.59 -7.01 5.46
CA GLU A 78 -7.72 -8.11 5.88
C GLU A 78 -7.09 -8.85 4.68
N VAL A 79 -7.76 -8.82 3.52
CA VAL A 79 -7.23 -9.42 2.28
C VAL A 79 -6.02 -8.62 1.79
N ILE A 80 -6.11 -7.28 1.76
CA ILE A 80 -4.96 -6.42 1.41
C ILE A 80 -3.83 -6.65 2.42
N LEU A 81 -4.14 -6.66 3.72
CA LEU A 81 -3.15 -6.90 4.77
C LEU A 81 -2.42 -8.24 4.57
N ALA A 82 -3.13 -9.31 4.20
CA ALA A 82 -2.48 -10.58 3.92
C ALA A 82 -1.46 -10.48 2.77
N PHE A 83 -1.80 -9.82 1.66
CA PHE A 83 -0.85 -9.58 0.55
C PHE A 83 0.32 -8.69 0.97
N ASP A 84 0.10 -7.73 1.86
CA ASP A 84 1.14 -6.88 2.43
C ASP A 84 2.12 -7.73 3.28
N LEU A 85 1.62 -8.59 4.16
CA LEU A 85 2.43 -9.48 5.02
C LEU A 85 3.28 -10.49 4.23
N PHE A 86 2.83 -10.87 3.04
CA PHE A 86 3.61 -11.68 2.10
C PHE A 86 4.55 -10.86 1.20
N GLY A 87 4.56 -9.51 1.32
CA GLY A 87 5.38 -8.62 0.50
C GLY A 87 4.93 -8.51 -0.96
N VAL A 88 3.77 -9.08 -1.29
CA VAL A 88 3.24 -9.08 -2.68
C VAL A 88 2.87 -7.67 -3.11
N SER A 89 2.23 -6.89 -2.25
CA SER A 89 1.87 -5.50 -2.55
C SER A 89 3.08 -4.64 -2.86
N THR A 90 4.16 -4.78 -2.08
CA THR A 90 5.43 -4.08 -2.31
C THR A 90 6.06 -4.51 -3.64
N LEU A 91 6.09 -5.82 -3.93
CA LEU A 91 6.61 -6.33 -5.19
C LEU A 91 5.82 -5.78 -6.39
N VAL A 92 4.49 -5.75 -6.31
CA VAL A 92 3.63 -5.18 -7.37
C VAL A 92 3.90 -3.68 -7.54
N ALA A 93 4.02 -2.92 -6.45
CA ALA A 93 4.34 -1.50 -6.51
C ALA A 93 5.69 -1.26 -7.21
N MET A 94 6.72 -2.02 -6.86
CA MET A 94 8.06 -1.91 -7.48
C MET A 94 8.06 -2.30 -8.96
N LEU A 95 7.36 -3.37 -9.34
CA LEU A 95 7.29 -3.82 -10.74
C LEU A 95 6.56 -2.83 -11.65
N ASN A 96 5.55 -2.12 -11.14
CA ASN A 96 4.78 -1.15 -11.91
C ASN A 96 5.41 0.26 -11.91
N ASN A 97 6.39 0.48 -11.04
CA ASN A 97 7.14 1.73 -10.94
C ASN A 97 8.66 1.44 -10.91
N PRO A 98 9.20 0.79 -11.95
CA PRO A 98 10.63 0.46 -11.98
C PRO A 98 11.46 1.75 -12.00
N PRO A 99 12.61 1.78 -11.31
CA PRO A 99 13.53 2.90 -11.41
C PRO A 99 14.04 3.02 -12.84
N GLY A 100 13.93 4.21 -13.43
CA GLY A 100 14.58 4.54 -14.70
C GLY A 100 16.11 4.53 -14.52
N LYS A 101 16.86 4.41 -15.63
CA LYS A 101 18.33 4.35 -15.58
C LYS A 101 18.99 5.67 -15.12
N GLU A 102 18.29 6.79 -15.22
CA GLU A 102 18.68 8.14 -14.77
C GLU A 102 17.48 8.82 -14.08
N ASP A 103 16.69 8.05 -13.34
CA ASP A 103 15.35 8.44 -12.95
C ASP A 103 15.38 9.11 -11.58
N GLU A 104 15.22 10.41 -11.55
CA GLU A 104 14.96 11.21 -10.35
C GLU A 104 13.52 11.11 -9.87
N SER A 105 12.66 10.28 -10.52
CA SER A 105 11.26 10.14 -10.14
C SER A 105 11.12 9.62 -8.71
N SER A 106 10.12 10.14 -8.02
CA SER A 106 9.77 9.68 -6.67
C SER A 106 9.32 8.23 -6.71
N LYS A 107 9.78 7.44 -5.75
CA LYS A 107 9.45 6.02 -5.71
C LYS A 107 8.05 5.80 -5.15
N ALA A 108 7.33 4.85 -5.74
CA ALA A 108 6.03 4.44 -5.27
C ALA A 108 6.15 3.62 -3.98
N GLY A 109 5.20 3.85 -3.09
CA GLY A 109 4.98 3.07 -1.88
C GLY A 109 3.63 2.36 -1.91
N LEU A 110 3.21 1.83 -0.77
CA LEU A 110 1.93 1.17 -0.61
C LEU A 110 0.81 2.19 -0.38
N LEU A 111 -0.37 1.97 -0.98
CA LEU A 111 -1.58 2.73 -0.65
C LEU A 111 -1.97 2.47 0.81
N GLY A 112 -1.81 1.24 1.25
CA GLY A 112 -2.31 0.77 2.54
C GLY A 112 -3.83 0.61 2.59
N PRO A 113 -4.36 0.03 3.66
CA PRO A 113 -5.78 -0.28 3.77
C PRO A 113 -6.65 0.88 4.31
N PHE A 114 -6.08 2.06 4.59
CA PHE A 114 -6.77 3.15 5.30
C PHE A 114 -6.94 4.44 4.48
N TRP A 115 -6.61 4.44 3.18
CA TRP A 115 -6.92 5.58 2.34
C TRP A 115 -8.43 5.70 2.12
N ARG A 116 -8.95 6.94 2.27
CA ARG A 116 -10.35 7.31 2.01
C ARG A 116 -10.40 8.40 0.95
N ALA A 117 -11.35 8.31 0.03
CA ALA A 117 -11.58 9.36 -0.94
C ALA A 117 -12.19 10.62 -0.28
N ASN A 118 -12.13 11.73 -1.00
CA ASN A 118 -12.77 13.01 -0.60
C ASN A 118 -12.19 13.63 0.67
N ALA A 119 -10.87 13.51 0.89
CA ALA A 119 -10.19 14.24 1.94
C ALA A 119 -10.56 15.76 1.88
N PRO A 120 -10.71 16.43 3.03
CA PRO A 120 -11.06 17.86 3.06
C PRO A 120 -10.03 18.71 2.31
N VAL A 121 -10.54 19.63 1.47
CA VAL A 121 -9.68 20.56 0.73
C VAL A 121 -9.09 21.58 1.71
N CYS A 122 -7.78 21.72 1.67
CA CYS A 122 -7.00 22.59 2.52
C CYS A 122 -6.30 23.68 1.73
N GLN A 123 -6.07 24.84 2.40
CA GLN A 123 -5.24 25.92 1.89
C GLN A 123 -3.77 25.68 2.28
N PRO A 124 -2.80 26.28 1.58
CA PRO A 124 -1.39 26.20 1.99
C PRO A 124 -1.20 26.65 3.44
N GLY A 125 -0.57 25.81 4.24
CA GLY A 125 -0.33 26.04 5.67
C GLY A 125 -1.46 25.66 6.61
N ASP A 126 -2.58 25.14 6.12
CA ASP A 126 -3.62 24.60 6.97
C ASP A 126 -3.12 23.41 7.80
N ASN A 127 -3.70 23.27 8.98
CA ASN A 127 -3.46 22.13 9.86
C ASN A 127 -4.51 21.04 9.58
N ILE A 128 -4.06 19.82 9.30
CA ILE A 128 -4.94 18.66 9.07
C ILE A 128 -5.42 18.00 10.38
N VAL A 129 -4.93 18.47 11.53
CA VAL A 129 -5.45 18.07 12.86
C VAL A 129 -6.82 18.71 13.09
N ARG A 130 -7.86 17.88 13.22
CA ARG A 130 -9.27 18.32 13.37
C ARG A 130 -9.89 17.95 14.72
N SER A 131 -9.19 17.18 15.53
CA SER A 131 -9.59 16.84 16.91
C SER A 131 -8.42 16.99 17.85
N ASP A 132 -8.66 16.90 19.15
CA ASP A 132 -7.59 16.88 20.14
C ASP A 132 -6.67 15.68 19.87
N THR A 133 -5.52 15.95 19.27
CA THR A 133 -4.56 14.95 18.83
C THR A 133 -3.21 15.31 19.46
N PRO A 134 -2.83 14.67 20.56
CA PRO A 134 -1.58 14.96 21.24
C PRO A 134 -0.38 14.54 20.38
N GLY A 135 0.70 15.30 20.46
CA GLY A 135 1.93 14.95 19.74
C GLY A 135 2.82 16.16 19.44
N ILE A 136 3.93 15.91 18.79
CA ILE A 136 4.86 16.94 18.34
C ILE A 136 4.28 17.57 17.08
N THR A 137 4.06 18.89 17.11
CA THR A 137 3.64 19.64 15.92
C THR A 137 4.65 19.45 14.79
N MET A 138 4.16 19.29 13.57
CA MET A 138 4.99 19.06 12.41
C MET A 138 4.62 19.98 11.25
N GLU A 139 5.63 20.53 10.59
CA GLU A 139 5.49 21.24 9.32
C GLU A 139 6.05 20.37 8.19
N VAL A 140 5.27 20.23 7.11
CA VAL A 140 5.66 19.50 5.93
C VAL A 140 5.58 20.41 4.71
N ARG A 141 6.64 20.47 3.94
CA ARG A 141 6.74 21.30 2.72
C ARG A 141 7.51 20.59 1.63
N GLY A 142 7.34 21.03 0.42
CA GLY A 142 8.09 20.54 -0.73
C GLY A 142 7.54 21.09 -2.02
N VAL A 143 8.11 20.61 -3.12
CA VAL A 143 7.72 21.00 -4.49
C VAL A 143 7.37 19.74 -5.28
N VAL A 144 6.34 19.82 -6.11
CA VAL A 144 6.00 18.77 -7.07
C VAL A 144 6.58 19.15 -8.43
N TYR A 145 7.36 18.27 -9.01
CA TYR A 145 8.03 18.43 -10.29
C TYR A 145 7.56 17.40 -11.32
N ASP A 146 7.73 17.70 -12.59
CA ASP A 146 7.71 16.68 -13.64
C ASP A 146 9.07 15.94 -13.71
N ALA A 147 9.17 14.95 -14.61
CA ALA A 147 10.38 14.15 -14.79
C ALA A 147 11.58 14.96 -15.34
N GLN A 148 11.40 16.20 -15.78
CA GLN A 148 12.44 17.13 -16.25
C GLN A 148 12.82 18.16 -15.19
N GLY A 149 12.31 18.04 -13.96
CA GLY A 149 12.57 18.97 -12.87
C GLY A 149 11.81 20.30 -12.99
N LYS A 150 10.80 20.39 -13.84
CA LYS A 150 9.96 21.58 -13.94
C LYS A 150 8.84 21.51 -12.89
N PRO A 151 8.66 22.57 -12.07
CA PRO A 151 7.58 22.62 -11.11
C PRO A 151 6.19 22.45 -11.74
N LEU A 152 5.33 21.71 -11.07
CA LEU A 152 3.95 21.42 -11.49
C LEU A 152 2.96 22.25 -10.65
N PRO A 153 2.45 23.38 -11.17
CA PRO A 153 1.38 24.14 -10.50
C PRO A 153 0.06 23.37 -10.56
N ASN A 154 -0.78 23.60 -9.57
CA ASN A 154 -2.10 22.99 -9.43
C ASN A 154 -2.08 21.45 -9.30
N ALA A 155 -0.93 20.83 -9.03
CA ALA A 155 -0.88 19.42 -8.65
C ALA A 155 -1.65 19.20 -7.34
N LYS A 156 -2.31 18.06 -7.23
CA LYS A 156 -3.03 17.68 -6.00
C LYS A 156 -2.12 16.83 -5.13
N VAL A 157 -2.05 17.19 -3.86
CA VAL A 157 -1.29 16.51 -2.82
C VAL A 157 -2.30 16.04 -1.78
N ASP A 158 -2.73 14.80 -1.89
CA ASP A 158 -3.58 14.12 -0.90
C ASP A 158 -2.68 13.47 0.14
N VAL A 159 -2.93 13.72 1.41
CA VAL A 159 -2.10 13.26 2.52
C VAL A 159 -2.95 12.64 3.61
N TRP A 160 -2.47 11.55 4.20
CA TRP A 160 -3.09 10.90 5.36
C TRP A 160 -2.04 10.21 6.22
N GLN A 161 -2.36 10.06 7.51
CA GLN A 161 -1.48 9.44 8.48
C GLN A 161 -2.25 8.85 9.66
N ALA A 162 -1.63 7.92 10.38
CA ALA A 162 -2.08 7.53 11.71
C ALA A 162 -1.81 8.65 12.73
N SER A 163 -2.66 8.74 13.74
CA SER A 163 -2.44 9.64 14.87
C SER A 163 -1.25 9.17 15.73
N PRO A 164 -0.68 10.02 16.60
CA PRO A 164 0.37 9.63 17.52
C PRO A 164 0.01 8.51 18.50
N VAL A 165 -1.28 8.18 18.64
CA VAL A 165 -1.72 7.02 19.43
C VAL A 165 -1.75 5.71 18.63
N GLY A 166 -1.36 5.75 17.35
CA GLY A 166 -1.24 4.57 16.50
C GLY A 166 -2.52 4.10 15.83
N LEU A 167 -3.52 4.97 15.66
CA LEU A 167 -4.79 4.67 14.99
C LEU A 167 -5.12 5.71 13.94
N TYR A 168 -5.70 5.27 12.83
CA TYR A 168 -6.39 6.16 11.88
C TYR A 168 -7.76 6.56 12.43
N GLU A 169 -8.29 7.69 11.98
CA GLU A 169 -9.55 8.24 12.52
C GLU A 169 -10.75 7.31 12.33
N ASN A 170 -10.75 6.50 11.27
CA ASN A 170 -11.81 5.50 11.03
C ASN A 170 -11.74 4.28 11.99
N GLN A 171 -10.65 4.15 12.74
CA GLN A 171 -10.45 3.10 13.74
C GLN A 171 -10.72 3.60 15.17
N ASP A 172 -10.77 4.92 15.37
CA ASP A 172 -10.84 5.54 16.70
C ASP A 172 -12.05 6.47 16.82
N PRO A 173 -13.11 6.09 17.55
CA PRO A 173 -14.31 6.91 17.72
C PRO A 173 -14.07 8.23 18.47
N ASN A 174 -12.91 8.43 19.08
CA ASN A 174 -12.53 9.68 19.73
C ASN A 174 -11.92 10.70 18.76
N GLN A 175 -11.60 10.29 17.55
CA GLN A 175 -11.11 11.22 16.51
C GLN A 175 -12.27 11.74 15.66
N ALA A 176 -12.18 13.00 15.27
CA ALA A 176 -13.13 13.57 14.31
C ALA A 176 -13.00 12.88 12.95
N ASP A 177 -14.10 12.78 12.23
CA ASP A 177 -14.09 12.27 10.85
C ASP A 177 -13.09 13.06 9.99
N MET A 178 -12.34 12.36 9.15
CA MET A 178 -11.25 12.90 8.32
C MET A 178 -10.13 13.61 9.11
N ASN A 179 -9.96 13.35 10.41
CA ASN A 179 -8.81 13.84 11.16
C ASN A 179 -7.50 13.29 10.55
N LEU A 180 -6.49 14.15 10.46
CA LEU A 180 -5.17 13.83 9.87
C LEU A 180 -5.23 13.42 8.40
N ARG A 181 -6.22 13.96 7.64
CA ARG A 181 -6.34 13.84 6.18
C ARG A 181 -6.51 15.22 5.56
N GLY A 182 -5.92 15.45 4.41
CA GLY A 182 -6.05 16.73 3.71
C GLY A 182 -5.66 16.67 2.25
N LEU A 183 -6.38 17.42 1.42
CA LEU A 183 -6.10 17.60 0.01
C LEU A 183 -5.60 19.01 -0.25
N PHE A 184 -4.32 19.15 -0.56
CA PHE A 184 -3.68 20.42 -0.90
C PHE A 184 -3.54 20.58 -2.41
N THR A 185 -3.32 21.83 -2.83
CA THR A 185 -3.04 22.15 -4.23
C THR A 185 -1.75 22.96 -4.29
N THR A 186 -0.82 22.58 -5.14
CA THR A 186 0.44 23.30 -5.31
C THR A 186 0.22 24.69 -5.92
N ASP A 187 1.04 25.64 -5.53
CA ASP A 187 1.05 27.00 -6.04
C ASP A 187 1.66 27.13 -7.44
N ALA A 188 1.90 28.37 -7.91
CA ALA A 188 2.47 28.66 -9.22
C ALA A 188 3.93 28.15 -9.36
N GLN A 189 4.62 27.93 -8.25
CA GLN A 189 5.98 27.39 -8.17
C GLN A 189 6.00 25.87 -7.91
N GLY A 190 4.84 25.21 -7.94
CA GLY A 190 4.71 23.79 -7.63
C GLY A 190 4.82 23.46 -6.15
N ALA A 191 4.90 24.47 -5.28
CA ALA A 191 5.13 24.28 -3.86
C ALA A 191 3.84 23.91 -3.11
N TYR A 192 3.98 23.08 -2.08
CA TYR A 192 2.94 22.77 -1.10
C TYR A 192 3.46 22.95 0.32
N PHE A 193 2.56 23.26 1.23
CA PHE A 193 2.85 23.41 2.64
C PHE A 193 1.64 23.01 3.48
N MET A 194 1.89 22.22 4.53
CA MET A 194 0.87 21.81 5.49
C MET A 194 1.41 21.73 6.92
N ARG A 195 0.50 21.73 7.89
CA ARG A 195 0.79 21.43 9.28
C ARG A 195 0.03 20.21 9.74
N THR A 196 0.67 19.45 10.64
CA THR A 196 0.12 18.23 11.24
C THR A 196 0.79 17.95 12.58
N VAL A 197 0.67 16.74 13.09
CA VAL A 197 1.49 16.19 14.19
C VAL A 197 2.41 15.10 13.63
N CYS A 198 3.56 14.92 14.27
CA CYS A 198 4.47 13.82 13.93
C CYS A 198 3.72 12.49 13.99
N PRO A 199 3.72 11.67 12.93
CA PRO A 199 3.12 10.35 12.99
C PRO A 199 3.86 9.48 14.00
N SER A 200 3.21 8.47 14.53
CA SER A 200 3.88 7.37 15.26
C SER A 200 3.84 6.09 14.44
N GLY A 201 4.72 5.15 14.78
CA GLY A 201 4.55 3.77 14.37
C GLY A 201 3.25 3.21 14.94
N TYR A 202 2.65 2.24 14.25
CA TYR A 202 1.39 1.65 14.66
C TYR A 202 1.33 0.17 14.33
N PRO A 203 0.61 -0.64 15.16
CA PRO A 203 0.40 -2.04 14.84
C PRO A 203 -0.60 -2.19 13.69
N VAL A 204 -0.29 -3.06 12.73
CA VAL A 204 -1.34 -3.56 11.83
C VAL A 204 -2.38 -4.33 12.64
N PRO A 205 -3.65 -4.45 12.17
CA PRO A 205 -4.67 -5.24 12.85
C PRO A 205 -4.19 -6.66 13.16
N THR A 206 -4.39 -7.13 14.40
CA THR A 206 -3.95 -8.46 14.85
C THR A 206 -5.12 -9.31 15.37
N ASP A 207 -6.33 -8.81 15.27
CA ASP A 207 -7.56 -9.43 15.73
C ASP A 207 -8.17 -10.44 14.75
N GLY A 208 -7.47 -10.70 13.63
CA GLY A 208 -7.89 -11.61 12.55
C GLY A 208 -6.80 -12.62 12.16
N PRO A 209 -7.02 -13.36 11.06
CA PRO A 209 -6.08 -14.37 10.56
C PRO A 209 -4.67 -13.85 10.27
N CYS A 210 -4.54 -12.57 9.90
CA CYS A 210 -3.24 -11.94 9.69
C CYS A 210 -2.45 -11.79 11.00
N GLY A 211 -3.13 -11.53 12.12
CA GLY A 211 -2.51 -11.54 13.45
C GLY A 211 -2.02 -12.94 13.82
N GLU A 212 -2.84 -13.98 13.60
CA GLU A 212 -2.43 -15.37 13.80
C GLU A 212 -1.20 -15.74 12.95
N LEU A 213 -1.12 -15.21 11.72
CA LEU A 213 0.01 -15.43 10.82
C LEU A 213 1.30 -14.77 11.34
N LEU A 214 1.21 -13.54 11.84
CA LEU A 214 2.35 -12.84 12.46
C LEU A 214 2.86 -13.57 13.71
N ASP A 215 1.96 -13.99 14.57
CA ASP A 215 2.27 -14.75 15.78
C ASP A 215 2.96 -16.07 15.45
N ALA A 216 2.46 -16.81 14.47
CA ALA A 216 3.07 -18.06 13.99
C ALA A 216 4.50 -17.87 13.46
N GLN A 217 4.83 -16.67 12.98
CA GLN A 217 6.15 -16.31 12.47
C GLN A 217 7.03 -15.62 13.53
N LEU A 218 6.51 -15.37 14.72
CA LEU A 218 7.17 -14.60 15.79
C LEU A 218 7.55 -13.18 15.32
N ARG A 219 6.68 -12.56 14.51
CA ARG A 219 6.86 -11.20 13.98
C ARG A 219 6.02 -10.23 14.78
N HIS A 220 6.59 -9.04 15.06
CA HIS A 220 5.81 -7.95 15.65
C HIS A 220 4.89 -7.30 14.61
N PRO A 221 3.75 -6.71 15.02
CA PRO A 221 2.81 -6.06 14.10
C PRO A 221 3.17 -4.59 13.76
N ASN A 222 4.17 -4.00 14.42
CA ASN A 222 4.40 -2.57 14.38
C ASN A 222 5.04 -2.11 13.08
N ARG A 223 4.36 -1.23 12.36
CA ARG A 223 4.92 -0.48 11.24
C ARG A 223 5.67 0.76 11.75
N PRO A 224 6.75 1.19 11.06
CA PRO A 224 7.41 2.45 11.41
C PRO A 224 6.51 3.66 11.14
N ALA A 225 6.77 4.76 11.83
CA ALA A 225 6.10 6.04 11.65
C ALA A 225 6.21 6.54 10.20
N HIS A 226 5.10 6.94 9.57
CA HIS A 226 5.10 7.43 8.20
C HIS A 226 3.91 8.35 7.88
N LEU A 227 4.13 9.16 6.85
CA LEU A 227 3.10 9.90 6.14
C LEU A 227 2.81 9.22 4.81
N HIS A 228 1.56 9.11 4.45
CA HIS A 228 1.13 8.71 3.11
C HIS A 228 0.88 9.94 2.23
N PHE A 229 1.20 9.80 0.95
CA PHE A 229 0.93 10.79 -0.06
C PHE A 229 0.37 10.16 -1.33
N MET A 230 -0.62 10.82 -1.93
CA MET A 230 -1.03 10.57 -3.31
C MET A 230 -0.96 11.86 -4.08
N ILE A 231 -0.07 11.90 -5.08
CA ILE A 231 0.18 13.08 -5.87
C ILE A 231 -0.38 12.89 -7.26
N SER A 232 -1.15 13.85 -7.74
CA SER A 232 -1.71 13.79 -9.09
C SER A 232 -1.63 15.13 -9.82
N SER A 233 -1.36 15.05 -11.12
CA SER A 233 -1.36 16.20 -12.04
C SER A 233 -1.76 15.73 -13.44
N PRO A 234 -2.54 16.51 -14.21
CA PRO A 234 -2.93 16.14 -15.57
C PRO A 234 -1.73 15.77 -16.44
N GLY A 235 -1.83 14.68 -17.19
CA GLY A 235 -0.76 14.17 -18.06
C GLY A 235 0.33 13.37 -17.36
N HIS A 236 0.17 13.12 -16.06
CA HIS A 236 1.11 12.32 -15.26
C HIS A 236 0.41 11.11 -14.61
N LYS A 237 1.17 10.06 -14.37
CA LYS A 237 0.70 8.94 -13.54
C LYS A 237 0.47 9.44 -12.11
N VAL A 238 -0.56 8.91 -11.46
CA VAL A 238 -0.76 9.13 -10.02
C VAL A 238 0.39 8.47 -9.26
N LEU A 239 1.10 9.25 -8.46
CA LEU A 239 2.11 8.75 -7.54
C LEU A 239 1.45 8.45 -6.19
N ILE A 240 1.50 7.20 -5.77
CA ILE A 240 1.15 6.77 -4.41
C ILE A 240 2.47 6.45 -3.71
N THR A 241 2.71 7.08 -2.56
CA THR A 241 3.98 6.91 -1.86
C THR A 241 3.83 7.07 -0.35
N GLN A 242 4.88 6.75 0.37
CA GLN A 242 5.01 6.92 1.81
C GLN A 242 6.33 7.60 2.12
N VAL A 243 6.39 8.34 3.22
CA VAL A 243 7.66 8.89 3.75
C VAL A 243 7.77 8.40 5.18
N PHE A 244 8.75 7.54 5.42
CA PHE A 244 9.02 6.93 6.73
C PHE A 244 9.99 7.79 7.53
N ALA A 245 9.74 7.92 8.82
CA ALA A 245 10.64 8.66 9.72
C ALA A 245 11.97 7.90 9.91
N ASP A 246 13.09 8.56 9.66
CA ASP A 246 14.44 7.99 9.71
C ASP A 246 14.89 7.57 11.12
N ASP A 247 14.22 8.05 12.15
CA ASP A 247 14.50 7.72 13.57
C ASP A 247 13.60 6.62 14.14
N ASP A 248 12.72 5.98 13.34
CA ASP A 248 11.87 4.91 13.84
C ASP A 248 12.62 3.57 13.96
N VAL A 249 12.45 2.91 15.08
CA VAL A 249 13.15 1.65 15.41
C VAL A 249 12.70 0.47 14.54
N ASN A 250 11.52 0.54 13.92
CA ASN A 250 10.94 -0.52 13.11
C ASN A 250 11.26 -0.41 11.62
N LEU A 251 12.11 0.53 11.18
CA LEU A 251 12.42 0.73 9.76
C LEU A 251 12.90 -0.54 9.05
N THR A 252 13.69 -1.38 9.73
CA THR A 252 14.25 -2.60 9.16
C THR A 252 13.40 -3.84 9.40
N SER A 253 12.29 -3.70 10.11
CA SER A 253 11.42 -4.80 10.53
C SER A 253 9.94 -4.56 10.22
N ASP A 254 9.63 -3.62 9.32
CA ASP A 254 8.25 -3.35 8.87
C ASP A 254 7.54 -4.66 8.48
N PRO A 255 6.45 -5.05 9.16
CA PRO A 255 5.77 -6.31 8.91
C PRO A 255 5.20 -6.43 7.48
N VAL A 256 5.00 -5.32 6.79
CA VAL A 256 4.45 -5.31 5.43
C VAL A 256 5.52 -5.07 4.35
N PHE A 257 6.81 -5.02 4.73
CA PHE A 257 7.93 -4.80 3.80
C PHE A 257 7.80 -3.54 2.95
N GLY A 258 7.07 -2.54 3.45
CA GLY A 258 6.78 -1.30 2.72
C GLY A 258 7.95 -0.31 2.72
N VAL A 259 8.91 -0.45 3.64
CA VAL A 259 10.07 0.45 3.72
C VAL A 259 11.08 0.09 2.64
N THR A 260 11.34 1.03 1.75
CA THR A 260 12.48 0.98 0.82
C THR A 260 13.36 2.21 1.05
N ALA A 261 14.66 2.11 0.79
CA ALA A 261 15.59 3.19 1.12
C ALA A 261 15.18 4.58 0.58
N PRO A 262 14.64 4.71 -0.66
CA PRO A 262 14.19 6.02 -1.17
C PRO A 262 12.94 6.60 -0.49
N LEU A 263 12.24 5.82 0.34
CA LEU A 263 11.03 6.26 1.06
C LEU A 263 11.33 6.72 2.49
N VAL A 264 12.59 6.66 2.93
CA VAL A 264 13.00 7.15 4.25
C VAL A 264 13.29 8.63 4.14
N GLY A 265 12.53 9.44 4.89
CA GLY A 265 12.66 10.89 4.95
C GLY A 265 13.27 11.34 6.29
N HIS A 266 13.97 12.47 6.27
CA HIS A 266 14.57 13.03 7.47
C HIS A 266 13.57 13.94 8.21
N PHE A 267 13.16 13.51 9.41
CA PHE A 267 12.24 14.24 10.28
C PHE A 267 13.04 15.08 11.29
N GLU A 268 13.45 16.27 10.85
CA GLU A 268 14.22 17.19 11.69
C GLU A 268 13.38 17.66 12.89
N LYS A 269 13.96 17.63 14.10
CA LYS A 269 13.28 18.11 15.33
C LYS A 269 14.07 19.26 15.94
N HIS A 270 13.41 20.39 16.10
CA HIS A 270 14.00 21.62 16.69
C HIS A 270 13.20 22.06 17.89
N SER A 271 13.89 22.71 18.85
CA SER A 271 13.24 23.41 19.94
C SER A 271 12.90 24.85 19.49
N VAL A 272 11.62 25.18 19.46
CA VAL A 272 11.12 26.51 19.13
C VAL A 272 10.31 27.01 20.33
N GLU A 273 10.74 28.09 20.97
CA GLU A 273 10.11 28.67 22.16
C GLU A 273 9.85 27.65 23.29
N GLY A 274 10.76 26.70 23.46
CA GLY A 274 10.67 25.66 24.50
C GLY A 274 9.77 24.46 24.13
N GLN A 275 9.18 24.44 22.93
CA GLN A 275 8.42 23.32 22.40
C GLN A 275 9.21 22.61 21.28
N THR A 276 9.08 21.30 21.19
CA THR A 276 9.64 20.56 20.06
C THR A 276 8.73 20.67 18.85
N VAL A 277 9.26 21.07 17.70
CA VAL A 277 8.59 21.09 16.41
C VAL A 277 9.38 20.22 15.43
N ALA A 278 8.68 19.39 14.67
CA ALA A 278 9.25 18.57 13.62
C ALA A 278 9.08 19.23 12.25
N TYR A 279 10.03 18.99 11.36
CA TYR A 279 10.04 19.50 9.99
C TYR A 279 10.34 18.37 9.03
N LEU A 280 9.61 18.31 7.91
CA LEU A 280 9.88 17.45 6.77
C LEU A 280 9.90 18.29 5.50
N THR A 281 10.99 18.22 4.76
CA THR A 281 11.05 18.73 3.38
C THR A 281 11.06 17.55 2.43
N GLN A 282 10.01 17.44 1.60
CA GLN A 282 9.85 16.31 0.68
C GLN A 282 9.39 16.81 -0.69
N ASP A 283 10.23 16.64 -1.68
CA ASP A 283 9.90 16.92 -3.07
C ASP A 283 9.37 15.65 -3.77
N PHE A 284 8.50 15.83 -4.75
CA PHE A 284 7.94 14.74 -5.54
C PHE A 284 8.16 14.99 -7.04
N HIS A 285 8.60 13.97 -7.75
CA HIS A 285 8.82 13.98 -9.19
C HIS A 285 7.86 12.99 -9.86
N LEU A 286 6.95 13.51 -10.70
CA LEU A 286 5.94 12.72 -11.40
C LEU A 286 6.41 12.29 -12.78
N VAL A 287 6.07 11.06 -13.16
CA VAL A 287 6.34 10.55 -14.51
C VAL A 287 5.14 10.79 -15.44
N PRO A 288 5.37 11.09 -16.73
CA PRO A 288 4.29 11.21 -17.71
C PRO A 288 3.47 9.91 -17.82
N GLY A 289 2.17 10.05 -18.02
CA GLY A 289 1.29 8.90 -18.22
C GLY A 289 -0.18 9.18 -17.95
N GLU A 290 -0.98 8.13 -18.00
CA GLU A 290 -2.40 8.21 -17.71
C GLU A 290 -2.62 8.38 -16.20
N MET A 291 -3.51 9.30 -15.83
CA MET A 291 -3.88 9.58 -14.45
C MET A 291 -4.99 8.62 -14.01
N VAL A 292 -4.59 7.50 -13.40
CA VAL A 292 -5.52 6.47 -12.90
C VAL A 292 -5.47 6.46 -11.37
N PHE A 293 -6.63 6.65 -10.74
CA PHE A 293 -6.76 6.61 -9.28
C PHE A 293 -7.10 5.19 -8.80
N PRO A 294 -6.60 4.79 -7.63
CA PRO A 294 -7.00 3.55 -7.00
C PRO A 294 -8.46 3.63 -6.51
N HIS A 295 -9.07 2.47 -6.32
CA HIS A 295 -10.31 2.40 -5.56
C HIS A 295 -10.01 2.52 -4.05
N PRO A 296 -10.82 3.28 -3.29
CA PRO A 296 -10.66 3.33 -1.85
C PRO A 296 -10.80 1.93 -1.25
N PRO A 297 -9.86 1.50 -0.39
CA PRO A 297 -9.95 0.19 0.27
C PRO A 297 -11.02 0.14 1.37
N ILE A 298 -11.44 1.30 1.85
CA ILE A 298 -12.51 1.50 2.84
C ILE A 298 -13.36 2.72 2.42
N PRO A 299 -14.61 2.83 2.87
CA PRO A 299 -15.53 3.93 2.57
C PRO A 299 -15.02 5.32 2.96
#